data_82b277dd59b1f58a68de7bf74af66440
#
_entry.id   82b277dd59b1f58a68de7bf74af66440
#
_cell.length_a   1.000
_cell.length_b   1.000
_cell.length_c   1.000
_cell.angle_alpha   90.00
_cell.angle_beta   90.00
_cell.angle_gamma   90.00
#
_symmetry.space_group_name_H-M   'P 1'
#
loop_
_entity.id
_entity.type
_entity.pdbx_description
1 polymer ?
#
loop_
_entity_poly.entity_id
_entity_poly.type
_entity_poly.pdbx_seq_one_letter_code
_entity_poly.pdbx_strand_id
1 'polypeptide(L)'
;MSFYKEPLQWMTSAVDSILNQSFRDFEFIILCDNPENTEGLTYIKERAGKDSRIKLIENPVNIGITKSLNKGLETARGEYIARMDSDDIALEERFQRQVDFLDSHRDISVCATNAHSINARGRIIKRNRYSRKLNPNNLFIFNSIAHPSVMFRRELLNVRKPLYNEDCPYSQDYELWQHLFLKGHKIHTLPETLMLYRKSRNQISSSRRMQQDRIFRTAHKEFICKWLESKGIIIKEDRNSLHIILEKACASYKTLDIKSRDCMSKIIYTLYYSIGTTQRIYRMKYLFDSNLIILHVRFILTLRLLFSNAKRRNRLRID
;
A
#
# COMPACT_ATOMS: atom_id res chain seq x y z
N MET A 1 12.24 -10.61 1.19
CA MET A 1 12.18 -9.99 2.53
C MET A 1 13.41 -9.12 2.73
N SER A 2 13.30 -7.94 3.36
CA SER A 2 14.45 -7.13 3.75
C SER A 2 14.39 -6.90 5.25
N PHE A 3 15.54 -6.89 5.94
CA PHE A 3 15.65 -6.58 7.36
C PHE A 3 16.73 -5.52 7.62
N TYR A 4 16.55 -4.76 8.71
CA TYR A 4 17.43 -3.66 9.10
C TYR A 4 17.82 -3.73 10.59
N LYS A 5 16.90 -3.44 11.51
CA LYS A 5 17.12 -3.38 12.97
C LYS A 5 15.98 -4.07 13.76
N GLU A 6 15.24 -4.95 13.12
CA GLU A 6 14.17 -5.68 13.78
C GLU A 6 14.75 -6.61 14.86
N PRO A 7 14.05 -6.75 16.00
CA PRO A 7 14.42 -7.72 17.02
C PRO A 7 14.54 -9.13 16.44
N LEU A 8 15.59 -9.87 16.81
CA LEU A 8 15.85 -11.21 16.30
C LEU A 8 14.65 -12.14 16.44
N GLN A 9 13.92 -12.08 17.57
CA GLN A 9 12.71 -12.88 17.79
C GLN A 9 11.63 -12.66 16.71
N TRP A 10 11.47 -11.41 16.22
CA TRP A 10 10.48 -11.14 15.18
C TRP A 10 10.96 -11.66 13.85
N MET A 11 12.22 -11.43 13.53
CA MET A 11 12.85 -11.93 12.31
C MET A 11 12.82 -13.46 12.25
N THR A 12 13.11 -14.15 13.36
CA THR A 12 12.99 -15.61 13.48
C THR A 12 11.57 -16.06 13.16
N SER A 13 10.56 -15.43 13.78
CA SER A 13 9.15 -15.76 13.53
C SER A 13 8.76 -15.54 12.05
N ALA A 14 9.26 -14.45 11.43
CA ALA A 14 9.01 -14.14 10.03
C ALA A 14 9.65 -15.19 9.10
N VAL A 15 10.92 -15.52 9.31
CA VAL A 15 11.66 -16.52 8.52
C VAL A 15 11.02 -17.89 8.64
N ASP A 16 10.73 -18.34 9.86
CA ASP A 16 10.10 -19.64 10.11
C ASP A 16 8.71 -19.72 9.46
N SER A 17 7.94 -18.63 9.48
CA SER A 17 6.63 -18.58 8.84
C SER A 17 6.66 -18.76 7.32
N ILE A 18 7.75 -18.33 6.68
CA ILE A 18 7.97 -18.53 5.25
C ILE A 18 8.49 -19.95 4.96
N LEU A 19 9.46 -20.42 5.73
CA LEU A 19 10.03 -21.75 5.50
C LEU A 19 9.01 -22.88 5.76
N ASN A 20 7.99 -22.64 6.59
CA ASN A 20 6.91 -23.55 6.92
C ASN A 20 5.65 -23.41 6.04
N GLN A 21 5.70 -22.62 4.94
CA GLN A 21 4.59 -22.56 4.00
C GLN A 21 4.24 -23.94 3.44
N SER A 22 2.96 -24.23 3.20
CA SER A 22 2.49 -25.49 2.59
C SER A 22 2.99 -25.65 1.14
N PHE A 23 3.02 -24.57 0.38
CA PHE A 23 3.69 -24.51 -0.92
C PHE A 23 5.20 -24.54 -0.73
N ARG A 24 5.92 -25.50 -1.35
CA ARG A 24 7.35 -25.76 -1.10
C ARG A 24 8.30 -25.28 -2.18
N ASP A 25 7.82 -25.15 -3.41
CA ASP A 25 8.64 -24.77 -4.57
C ASP A 25 8.84 -23.24 -4.65
N PHE A 26 9.76 -22.70 -3.82
CA PHE A 26 10.10 -21.29 -3.81
C PHE A 26 11.56 -21.06 -3.44
N GLU A 27 12.09 -19.93 -3.87
CA GLU A 27 13.32 -19.35 -3.34
C GLU A 27 12.98 -18.23 -2.34
N PHE A 28 13.75 -18.12 -1.27
CA PHE A 28 13.57 -17.11 -0.24
C PHE A 28 14.71 -16.10 -0.24
N ILE A 29 14.54 -14.99 -0.97
CA ILE A 29 15.54 -13.93 -1.06
C ILE A 29 15.41 -13.04 0.18
N ILE A 30 16.47 -12.98 0.99
CA ILE A 30 16.57 -12.17 2.21
C ILE A 30 17.69 -11.14 2.02
N LEU A 31 17.36 -9.86 2.20
CA LEU A 31 18.30 -8.76 2.08
C LEU A 31 18.59 -8.17 3.46
N CYS A 32 19.87 -8.10 3.79
CA CYS A 32 20.36 -7.36 4.94
C CYS A 32 20.66 -5.92 4.51
N ASP A 33 19.90 -4.95 5.02
CA ASP A 33 20.10 -3.52 4.74
C ASP A 33 20.85 -2.80 5.88
N ASN A 34 21.50 -3.58 6.76
CA ASN A 34 22.31 -3.06 7.84
C ASN A 34 23.50 -4.00 8.12
N PRO A 35 24.69 -3.69 7.62
CA PRO A 35 25.87 -4.52 7.84
C PRO A 35 26.30 -4.62 9.32
N GLU A 36 25.84 -3.68 10.17
CA GLU A 36 26.12 -3.70 11.60
C GLU A 36 25.19 -4.65 12.39
N ASN A 37 24.12 -5.15 11.76
CA ASN A 37 23.24 -6.13 12.40
C ASN A 37 23.83 -7.54 12.35
N THR A 38 24.94 -7.73 13.09
CA THR A 38 25.69 -8.99 13.12
C THR A 38 24.88 -10.16 13.65
N GLU A 39 24.00 -9.93 14.63
CA GLU A 39 23.12 -10.96 15.20
C GLU A 39 22.14 -11.49 14.13
N GLY A 40 21.46 -10.58 13.42
CA GLY A 40 20.56 -10.94 12.33
C GLY A 40 21.28 -11.64 11.17
N LEU A 41 22.45 -11.14 10.78
CA LEU A 41 23.28 -11.75 9.74
C LEU A 41 23.72 -13.17 10.11
N THR A 42 24.23 -13.38 11.34
CA THR A 42 24.64 -14.71 11.82
C THR A 42 23.47 -15.67 11.77
N TYR A 43 22.29 -15.28 12.29
CA TYR A 43 21.09 -16.10 12.25
C TYR A 43 20.70 -16.49 10.81
N ILE A 44 20.67 -15.55 9.87
CA ILE A 44 20.29 -15.86 8.48
C ILE A 44 21.33 -16.74 7.79
N LYS A 45 22.64 -16.52 8.03
CA LYS A 45 23.72 -17.37 7.50
C LYS A 45 23.60 -18.82 7.99
N GLU A 46 23.31 -19.01 9.27
CA GLU A 46 23.07 -20.33 9.83
C GLU A 46 21.85 -21.01 9.22
N ARG A 47 20.76 -20.27 9.02
CA ARG A 47 19.54 -20.78 8.38
C ARG A 47 19.77 -21.13 6.91
N ALA A 48 20.50 -20.30 6.17
CA ALA A 48 20.86 -20.54 4.77
C ALA A 48 21.77 -21.78 4.60
N GLY A 49 22.63 -22.06 5.58
CA GLY A 49 23.41 -23.31 5.60
C GLY A 49 22.58 -24.58 5.80
N LYS A 50 21.36 -24.45 6.33
CA LYS A 50 20.45 -25.59 6.59
C LYS A 50 19.30 -25.70 5.58
N ASP A 51 18.97 -24.64 4.86
CA ASP A 51 17.86 -24.60 3.91
C ASP A 51 18.29 -23.89 2.62
N SER A 52 18.49 -24.66 1.57
CA SER A 52 18.97 -24.18 0.26
C SER A 52 18.02 -23.21 -0.46
N ARG A 53 16.77 -23.07 0.00
CA ARG A 53 15.83 -22.10 -0.54
C ARG A 53 16.23 -20.67 -0.17
N ILE A 54 16.98 -20.45 0.91
CA ILE A 54 17.39 -19.15 1.38
C ILE A 54 18.55 -18.62 0.54
N LYS A 55 18.39 -17.41 0.02
CA LYS A 55 19.42 -16.63 -0.67
C LYS A 55 19.64 -15.32 0.08
N LEU A 56 20.74 -15.19 0.79
CA LEU A 56 21.12 -13.96 1.50
C LEU A 56 21.83 -12.99 0.56
N ILE A 57 21.40 -11.74 0.58
CA ILE A 57 22.05 -10.61 -0.07
C ILE A 57 22.41 -9.59 1.01
N GLU A 58 23.69 -9.23 1.10
CA GLU A 58 24.19 -8.23 2.05
C GLU A 58 24.40 -6.90 1.32
N ASN A 59 23.79 -5.83 1.81
CA ASN A 59 24.10 -4.48 1.35
C ASN A 59 25.32 -3.97 2.15
N PRO A 60 26.34 -3.40 1.48
CA PRO A 60 27.53 -2.91 2.17
C PRO A 60 27.24 -1.68 3.06
N VAL A 61 26.15 -0.99 2.80
CA VAL A 61 25.64 0.15 3.56
C VAL A 61 24.11 0.11 3.56
N ASN A 62 23.48 0.88 4.45
CA ASN A 62 22.03 1.07 4.41
C ASN A 62 21.65 1.86 3.14
N ILE A 63 20.92 1.23 2.23
CA ILE A 63 20.41 1.86 0.99
C ILE A 63 18.91 2.16 1.06
N GLY A 64 18.24 1.75 2.14
CA GLY A 64 16.81 1.96 2.39
C GLY A 64 15.92 0.89 1.76
N ILE A 65 14.72 0.73 2.35
CA ILE A 65 13.77 -0.36 2.01
C ILE A 65 13.44 -0.41 0.52
N THR A 66 13.22 0.73 -0.14
CA THR A 66 12.81 0.77 -1.55
C THR A 66 13.88 0.19 -2.47
N LYS A 67 15.14 0.63 -2.30
CA LYS A 67 16.27 0.13 -3.09
C LYS A 67 16.56 -1.34 -2.78
N SER A 68 16.47 -1.73 -1.50
CA SER A 68 16.63 -3.12 -1.11
C SER A 68 15.58 -4.02 -1.74
N LEU A 69 14.30 -3.60 -1.79
CA LEU A 69 13.26 -4.35 -2.49
C LEU A 69 13.54 -4.47 -3.99
N ASN A 70 13.93 -3.38 -4.66
CA ASN A 70 14.30 -3.42 -6.09
C ASN A 70 15.46 -4.40 -6.35
N LYS A 71 16.51 -4.36 -5.54
CA LYS A 71 17.65 -5.30 -5.64
C LYS A 71 17.22 -6.77 -5.48
N GLY A 72 16.28 -7.04 -4.55
CA GLY A 72 15.71 -8.37 -4.40
C GLY A 72 14.90 -8.81 -5.62
N LEU A 73 14.16 -7.89 -6.24
CA LEU A 73 13.37 -8.16 -7.45
C LEU A 73 14.25 -8.48 -8.66
N GLU A 74 15.41 -7.85 -8.80
CA GLU A 74 16.39 -8.16 -9.87
C GLU A 74 16.94 -9.59 -9.77
N THR A 75 16.99 -10.13 -8.55
CA THR A 75 17.50 -11.47 -8.27
C THR A 75 16.41 -12.55 -8.42
N ALA A 76 15.15 -12.18 -8.31
CA ALA A 76 14.02 -13.10 -8.29
C ALA A 76 13.81 -13.84 -9.61
N ARG A 77 13.65 -15.18 -9.54
CA ARG A 77 13.48 -16.08 -10.70
C ARG A 77 12.10 -16.71 -10.77
N GLY A 78 11.38 -16.77 -9.64
CA GLY A 78 10.05 -17.37 -9.57
C GLY A 78 9.03 -16.74 -10.51
N GLU A 79 8.04 -17.48 -10.96
CA GLU A 79 6.91 -16.98 -11.77
C GLU A 79 6.08 -15.94 -10.99
N TYR A 80 5.94 -16.16 -9.70
CA TYR A 80 5.30 -15.26 -8.76
C TYR A 80 6.31 -14.69 -7.78
N ILE A 81 6.08 -13.47 -7.34
CA ILE A 81 6.90 -12.80 -6.34
C ILE A 81 6.03 -12.46 -5.14
N ALA A 82 6.29 -13.12 -4.01
CA ALA A 82 5.64 -12.88 -2.73
C ALA A 82 6.46 -11.90 -1.88
N ARG A 83 5.82 -10.83 -1.43
CA ARG A 83 6.45 -9.86 -0.53
C ARG A 83 6.28 -10.30 0.93
N MET A 84 7.25 -10.01 1.79
CA MET A 84 7.22 -10.25 3.23
C MET A 84 8.01 -9.18 3.97
N ASP A 85 7.49 -8.71 5.11
CA ASP A 85 8.26 -7.92 6.09
C ASP A 85 8.95 -8.82 7.10
N SER A 86 10.06 -8.37 7.64
CA SER A 86 10.88 -9.13 8.60
C SER A 86 10.34 -9.11 10.04
N ASP A 87 9.25 -8.40 10.28
CA ASP A 87 8.56 -8.34 11.57
C ASP A 87 7.14 -8.93 11.57
N ASP A 88 6.65 -9.39 10.40
CA ASP A 88 5.33 -9.98 10.22
C ASP A 88 5.35 -11.51 10.24
N ILE A 89 4.18 -12.15 10.21
CA ILE A 89 4.04 -13.61 10.17
C ILE A 89 3.08 -13.98 9.02
N ALA A 90 3.53 -14.84 8.11
CA ALA A 90 2.70 -15.44 7.08
C ALA A 90 2.03 -16.70 7.65
N LEU A 91 0.72 -16.90 7.41
CA LEU A 91 0.08 -18.15 7.77
C LEU A 91 0.40 -19.24 6.74
N GLU A 92 0.41 -20.49 7.18
CA GLU A 92 0.94 -21.65 6.45
C GLU A 92 0.41 -21.80 5.01
N GLU A 93 -0.86 -21.54 4.78
CA GLU A 93 -1.49 -21.70 3.46
C GLU A 93 -1.33 -20.50 2.53
N ARG A 94 -0.65 -19.43 2.94
CA ARG A 94 -0.64 -18.16 2.19
C ARG A 94 -0.16 -18.34 0.75
N PHE A 95 0.98 -18.98 0.54
CA PHE A 95 1.55 -19.13 -0.80
C PHE A 95 0.67 -20.02 -1.67
N GLN A 96 0.21 -21.15 -1.14
CA GLN A 96 -0.64 -22.07 -1.89
C GLN A 96 -1.92 -21.36 -2.36
N ARG A 97 -2.62 -20.67 -1.46
CA ARG A 97 -3.86 -19.94 -1.79
C ARG A 97 -3.66 -18.84 -2.83
N GLN A 98 -2.53 -18.10 -2.75
CA GLN A 98 -2.25 -17.03 -3.70
C GLN A 98 -1.82 -17.58 -5.08
N VAL A 99 -1.06 -18.67 -5.13
CA VAL A 99 -0.68 -19.34 -6.39
C VAL A 99 -1.93 -19.91 -7.06
N ASP A 100 -2.75 -20.71 -6.36
CA ASP A 100 -3.99 -21.28 -6.91
C ASP A 100 -4.92 -20.20 -7.47
N PHE A 101 -5.04 -19.07 -6.75
CA PHE A 101 -5.84 -17.95 -7.19
C PHE A 101 -5.28 -17.31 -8.46
N LEU A 102 -3.98 -17.01 -8.49
CA LEU A 102 -3.36 -16.38 -9.65
C LEU A 102 -3.39 -17.32 -10.86
N ASP A 103 -3.19 -18.62 -10.70
CA ASP A 103 -3.27 -19.59 -11.78
C ASP A 103 -4.66 -19.64 -12.42
N SER A 104 -5.70 -19.56 -11.61
CA SER A 104 -7.09 -19.58 -12.07
C SER A 104 -7.61 -18.23 -12.58
N HIS A 105 -6.89 -17.11 -12.34
CA HIS A 105 -7.30 -15.76 -12.72
C HIS A 105 -6.18 -15.04 -13.46
N ARG A 106 -5.98 -15.40 -14.72
CA ARG A 106 -4.87 -14.87 -15.56
C ARG A 106 -4.93 -13.36 -15.80
N ASP A 107 -6.08 -12.74 -15.64
CA ASP A 107 -6.30 -11.30 -15.78
C ASP A 107 -5.95 -10.50 -14.52
N ILE A 108 -5.64 -11.18 -13.40
CA ILE A 108 -5.21 -10.54 -12.15
C ILE A 108 -3.68 -10.51 -12.09
N SER A 109 -3.12 -9.33 -11.93
CA SER A 109 -1.66 -9.12 -11.87
C SER A 109 -1.11 -9.19 -10.44
N VAL A 110 -1.91 -8.80 -9.44
CA VAL A 110 -1.52 -8.75 -8.03
C VAL A 110 -2.61 -9.38 -7.16
N CYS A 111 -2.22 -10.30 -6.30
CA CYS A 111 -3.07 -10.95 -5.30
C CYS A 111 -2.57 -10.58 -3.90
N ALA A 112 -3.37 -9.85 -3.13
CA ALA A 112 -3.15 -9.57 -1.71
C ALA A 112 -4.02 -10.49 -0.83
N THR A 113 -3.78 -10.50 0.47
CA THR A 113 -4.63 -11.20 1.45
C THR A 113 -5.09 -10.27 2.57
N ASN A 114 -6.10 -10.67 3.32
CA ASN A 114 -6.38 -10.00 4.58
C ASN A 114 -5.25 -10.23 5.59
N ALA A 115 -5.13 -9.29 6.53
CA ALA A 115 -4.17 -9.37 7.62
C ALA A 115 -4.82 -8.98 8.95
N HIS A 116 -4.47 -9.67 10.04
CA HIS A 116 -4.79 -9.22 11.40
C HIS A 116 -3.61 -8.45 11.97
N SER A 117 -3.88 -7.41 12.77
CA SER A 117 -2.81 -6.71 13.48
C SER A 117 -2.46 -7.45 14.76
N ILE A 118 -1.16 -7.66 15.00
CA ILE A 118 -0.61 -8.23 16.22
C ILE A 118 0.27 -7.21 16.95
N ASN A 119 0.43 -7.36 18.26
CA ASN A 119 1.36 -6.58 19.07
C ASN A 119 2.79 -7.17 19.05
N ALA A 120 3.71 -6.54 19.75
CA ALA A 120 5.11 -7.00 19.88
C ALA A 120 5.23 -8.45 20.38
N ARG A 121 4.26 -8.95 21.17
CA ARG A 121 4.22 -10.31 21.71
C ARG A 121 3.49 -11.32 20.78
N GLY A 122 3.09 -10.90 19.58
CA GLY A 122 2.36 -11.77 18.62
C GLY A 122 0.86 -11.94 18.93
N ARG A 123 0.30 -11.24 19.91
CA ARG A 123 -1.14 -11.34 20.23
C ARG A 123 -1.96 -10.48 19.28
N ILE A 124 -3.08 -11.00 18.76
CA ILE A 124 -4.00 -10.25 17.90
C ILE A 124 -4.61 -9.09 18.71
N ILE A 125 -4.41 -7.86 18.21
CA ILE A 125 -4.95 -6.61 18.78
C ILE A 125 -6.06 -6.02 17.93
N LYS A 126 -6.10 -6.37 16.65
CA LYS A 126 -7.15 -5.93 15.74
C LYS A 126 -7.37 -6.95 14.63
N ARG A 127 -8.61 -7.39 14.48
CA ARG A 127 -9.04 -8.20 13.32
C ARG A 127 -9.44 -7.24 12.21
N ASN A 128 -8.53 -7.07 11.23
CA ASN A 128 -8.82 -6.24 10.07
C ASN A 128 -9.56 -7.11 9.04
N ARG A 129 -10.55 -6.50 8.37
CA ARG A 129 -11.15 -7.05 7.16
C ARG A 129 -10.88 -6.04 6.05
N TYR A 130 -9.94 -6.33 5.18
CA TYR A 130 -9.76 -5.60 3.94
C TYR A 130 -10.91 -6.00 3.01
N SER A 131 -11.41 -5.07 2.21
CA SER A 131 -12.57 -5.34 1.35
C SER A 131 -12.31 -6.51 0.40
N ARG A 132 -13.27 -7.44 0.29
CA ARG A 132 -13.21 -8.62 -0.61
C ARG A 132 -13.01 -8.26 -2.09
N LYS A 133 -13.38 -7.07 -2.48
CA LYS A 133 -13.02 -6.47 -3.77
C LYS A 133 -12.34 -5.17 -3.43
N LEU A 134 -11.03 -5.12 -3.67
CA LEU A 134 -10.38 -3.84 -3.73
C LEU A 134 -11.14 -3.05 -4.78
N ASN A 135 -12.01 -2.14 -4.33
CA ASN A 135 -12.49 -1.16 -5.27
C ASN A 135 -11.25 -0.34 -5.62
N PRO A 136 -10.68 -0.49 -6.84
CA PRO A 136 -9.46 0.23 -7.22
C PRO A 136 -9.62 1.73 -7.00
N ASN A 137 -10.86 2.20 -6.97
CA ASN A 137 -11.21 3.58 -6.67
C ASN A 137 -10.87 3.98 -5.22
N ASN A 138 -10.65 3.03 -4.29
CA ASN A 138 -10.18 3.37 -2.95
C ASN A 138 -8.75 3.91 -2.95
N LEU A 139 -7.95 3.60 -3.99
CA LEU A 139 -6.63 4.18 -4.18
C LEU A 139 -6.65 5.71 -4.33
N PHE A 140 -7.80 6.30 -4.68
CA PHE A 140 -7.98 7.75 -4.67
C PHE A 140 -8.15 8.34 -3.27
N ILE A 141 -8.27 7.53 -2.23
CA ILE A 141 -8.51 7.99 -0.86
C ILE A 141 -7.40 7.53 0.10
N PHE A 142 -7.00 6.27 0.03
CA PHE A 142 -6.01 5.67 0.94
C PHE A 142 -5.40 4.38 0.38
N ASN A 143 -4.26 4.00 0.94
CA ASN A 143 -3.67 2.69 0.68
C ASN A 143 -4.50 1.60 1.40
N SER A 144 -5.20 0.78 0.62
CA SER A 144 -6.08 -0.28 1.11
C SER A 144 -5.47 -1.68 0.98
N ILE A 145 -4.21 -1.79 0.56
CA ILE A 145 -3.50 -3.04 0.35
C ILE A 145 -2.44 -3.21 1.44
N ALA A 146 -2.46 -4.34 2.11
CA ALA A 146 -1.39 -4.69 3.05
C ALA A 146 -0.15 -5.14 2.25
N HIS A 147 0.85 -4.26 2.09
CA HIS A 147 2.04 -4.55 1.29
C HIS A 147 2.72 -5.89 1.63
N PRO A 148 2.90 -6.30 2.92
CA PRO A 148 3.49 -7.61 3.24
C PRO A 148 2.67 -8.82 2.81
N SER A 149 1.41 -8.62 2.41
CA SER A 149 0.53 -9.72 2.01
C SER A 149 0.49 -9.96 0.50
N VAL A 150 1.17 -9.15 -0.31
CA VAL A 150 1.02 -9.26 -1.76
C VAL A 150 1.86 -10.37 -2.36
N MET A 151 1.29 -11.00 -3.39
CA MET A 151 1.97 -11.83 -4.38
C MET A 151 1.61 -11.29 -5.76
N PHE A 152 2.58 -11.16 -6.66
CA PHE A 152 2.34 -10.64 -8.00
C PHE A 152 3.11 -11.44 -9.05
N ARG A 153 2.64 -11.36 -10.28
CA ARG A 153 3.31 -11.99 -11.42
C ARG A 153 4.64 -11.33 -11.70
N ARG A 154 5.69 -12.11 -11.94
CA ARG A 154 7.02 -11.60 -12.27
C ARG A 154 7.04 -10.72 -13.52
N GLU A 155 6.12 -10.93 -14.46
CA GLU A 155 5.97 -10.07 -15.64
C GLU A 155 5.76 -8.58 -15.32
N LEU A 156 5.23 -8.24 -14.13
CA LEU A 156 5.13 -6.85 -13.68
C LEU A 156 6.48 -6.13 -13.58
N LEU A 157 7.59 -6.86 -13.47
CA LEU A 157 8.94 -6.27 -13.52
C LEU A 157 9.24 -5.57 -14.86
N ASN A 158 8.47 -5.86 -15.92
CA ASN A 158 8.60 -5.23 -17.22
C ASN A 158 7.77 -3.94 -17.37
N VAL A 159 6.85 -3.66 -16.42
CA VAL A 159 5.98 -2.48 -16.47
C VAL A 159 6.79 -1.20 -16.23
N ARG A 160 7.78 -1.28 -15.33
CA ARG A 160 8.71 -0.20 -15.00
C ARG A 160 9.99 -0.79 -14.39
N LYS A 161 11.14 -0.18 -14.67
CA LYS A 161 12.44 -0.53 -14.08
C LYS A 161 13.09 0.72 -13.47
N PRO A 162 13.36 0.74 -12.17
CA PRO A 162 12.99 -0.24 -11.15
C PRO A 162 11.49 -0.25 -10.87
N LEU A 163 10.94 -1.39 -10.37
CA LEU A 163 9.50 -1.53 -10.13
C LEU A 163 9.00 -0.57 -9.05
N TYR A 164 9.68 -0.51 -7.91
CA TYR A 164 9.40 0.48 -6.88
C TYR A 164 10.09 1.80 -7.20
N ASN A 165 9.33 2.89 -7.17
CA ASN A 165 9.87 4.23 -7.40
C ASN A 165 10.75 4.66 -6.22
N GLU A 166 12.04 4.89 -6.48
CA GLU A 166 13.02 5.26 -5.47
C GLU A 166 12.87 6.71 -4.96
N ASP A 167 12.17 7.56 -5.73
CA ASP A 167 11.82 8.91 -5.33
C ASP A 167 10.63 8.95 -4.36
N CYS A 168 9.98 7.81 -4.11
CA CYS A 168 8.85 7.67 -3.20
C CYS A 168 9.19 6.78 -1.97
N PRO A 169 10.27 7.04 -1.22
CA PRO A 169 10.60 6.25 -0.03
C PRO A 169 9.46 6.32 0.99
N TYR A 170 9.22 5.21 1.69
CA TYR A 170 8.14 5.04 2.70
C TYR A 170 6.70 5.05 2.17
N SER A 171 6.48 5.32 0.87
CA SER A 171 5.18 5.26 0.19
C SER A 171 5.28 4.54 -1.15
N GLN A 172 6.37 3.80 -1.37
CA GLN A 172 6.69 3.07 -2.59
C GLN A 172 5.62 2.04 -2.99
N ASP A 173 4.97 1.44 -2.00
CA ASP A 173 3.87 0.49 -2.19
C ASP A 173 2.62 1.19 -2.75
N TYR A 174 2.21 2.29 -2.13
CA TYR A 174 1.03 3.03 -2.56
C TYR A 174 1.21 3.64 -3.95
N GLU A 175 2.37 4.21 -4.23
CA GLU A 175 2.72 4.71 -5.56
C GLU A 175 2.68 3.59 -6.61
N LEU A 176 3.20 2.40 -6.27
CA LEU A 176 3.16 1.25 -7.17
C LEU A 176 1.72 0.85 -7.50
N TRP A 177 0.83 0.77 -6.50
CA TRP A 177 -0.57 0.42 -6.75
C TRP A 177 -1.28 1.43 -7.63
N GLN A 178 -1.00 2.72 -7.46
CA GLN A 178 -1.52 3.80 -8.30
C GLN A 178 -0.98 3.68 -9.72
N HIS A 179 0.31 3.42 -9.89
CA HIS A 179 0.94 3.22 -11.20
C HIS A 179 0.31 2.02 -11.93
N LEU A 180 0.18 0.88 -11.27
CA LEU A 180 -0.43 -0.32 -11.84
C LEU A 180 -1.89 -0.09 -12.23
N PHE A 181 -2.65 0.63 -11.40
CA PHE A 181 -4.02 1.02 -11.71
C PHE A 181 -4.11 1.86 -13.00
N LEU A 182 -3.26 2.87 -13.16
CA LEU A 182 -3.22 3.70 -14.35
C LEU A 182 -2.85 2.91 -15.62
N LYS A 183 -2.08 1.84 -15.47
CA LYS A 183 -1.71 0.91 -16.56
C LYS A 183 -2.77 -0.17 -16.82
N GLY A 184 -3.89 -0.16 -16.09
CA GLY A 184 -4.98 -1.12 -16.27
C GLY A 184 -4.77 -2.48 -15.59
N HIS A 185 -3.71 -2.64 -14.79
CA HIS A 185 -3.49 -3.87 -14.03
C HIS A 185 -4.54 -4.05 -12.94
N LYS A 186 -5.01 -5.29 -12.78
CA LYS A 186 -6.00 -5.65 -11.77
C LYS A 186 -5.34 -6.17 -10.51
N ILE A 187 -5.79 -5.66 -9.37
CA ILE A 187 -5.37 -6.07 -8.02
C ILE A 187 -6.56 -6.71 -7.31
N HIS A 188 -6.37 -7.87 -6.72
CA HIS A 188 -7.39 -8.56 -5.94
C HIS A 188 -6.91 -8.83 -4.51
N THR A 189 -7.82 -8.79 -3.54
CA THR A 189 -7.53 -9.18 -2.16
C THR A 189 -8.38 -10.39 -1.80
N LEU A 190 -7.73 -11.51 -1.48
CA LEU A 190 -8.40 -12.70 -0.97
C LEU A 190 -9.13 -12.40 0.34
N PRO A 191 -10.33 -12.98 0.56
CA PRO A 191 -11.08 -12.77 1.78
C PRO A 191 -10.44 -13.42 3.01
N GLU A 192 -9.55 -14.39 2.80
CA GLU A 192 -8.85 -15.11 3.85
C GLU A 192 -7.81 -14.24 4.54
N THR A 193 -7.71 -14.38 5.86
CA THR A 193 -6.62 -13.77 6.62
C THR A 193 -5.43 -14.73 6.61
N LEU A 194 -4.42 -14.38 5.82
CA LEU A 194 -3.22 -15.20 5.64
C LEU A 194 -1.94 -14.48 6.09
N MET A 195 -2.11 -13.34 6.79
CA MET A 195 -1.02 -12.56 7.37
C MET A 195 -1.35 -12.07 8.77
N LEU A 196 -0.34 -12.02 9.64
CA LEU A 196 -0.35 -11.31 10.90
C LEU A 196 0.62 -10.13 10.81
N TYR A 197 0.06 -8.92 10.80
CA TYR A 197 0.80 -7.68 10.64
C TYR A 197 1.17 -7.10 12.02
N ARG A 198 2.47 -7.01 12.31
CA ARG A 198 2.94 -6.53 13.61
C ARG A 198 2.83 -5.00 13.70
N LYS A 199 2.39 -4.53 14.86
CA LYS A 199 2.35 -3.11 15.20
C LYS A 199 3.37 -2.82 16.27
N SER A 200 4.34 -1.95 15.96
CA SER A 200 5.34 -1.46 16.91
C SER A 200 5.52 0.06 16.80
N ARG A 201 6.09 0.67 17.85
CA ARG A 201 6.37 2.11 17.84
C ARG A 201 7.52 2.49 16.88
N ASN A 202 8.40 1.55 16.60
CA ASN A 202 9.62 1.78 15.81
C ASN A 202 9.42 1.53 14.31
N GLN A 203 8.23 1.10 13.88
CA GLN A 203 7.94 0.93 12.45
C GLN A 203 8.02 2.24 11.68
N ILE A 204 8.40 2.18 10.41
CA ILE A 204 8.48 3.31 9.48
C ILE A 204 7.17 4.12 9.50
N SER A 205 6.01 3.45 9.47
CA SER A 205 4.69 4.07 9.54
C SER A 205 4.40 4.84 10.83
N SER A 206 5.17 4.61 11.89
CA SER A 206 5.08 5.34 13.16
C SER A 206 6.19 6.37 13.30
N SER A 207 7.45 5.98 13.04
CA SER A 207 8.65 6.80 13.28
C SER A 207 8.91 7.85 12.19
N ARG A 208 8.49 7.58 10.94
CA ARG A 208 8.67 8.46 9.77
C ARG A 208 7.37 9.04 9.22
N ARG A 209 6.33 9.10 10.04
CA ARG A 209 4.97 9.46 9.62
C ARG A 209 4.87 10.78 8.88
N MET A 210 5.51 11.86 9.37
CA MET A 210 5.44 13.16 8.68
C MET A 210 6.11 13.13 7.30
N GLN A 211 7.23 12.42 7.19
CA GLN A 211 7.96 12.27 5.94
C GLN A 211 7.15 11.41 4.95
N GLN A 212 6.57 10.31 5.44
CA GLN A 212 5.65 9.46 4.70
C GLN A 212 4.44 10.24 4.19
N ASP A 213 3.78 11.03 5.05
CA ASP A 213 2.61 11.84 4.69
C ASP A 213 2.94 12.88 3.59
N ARG A 214 4.13 13.48 3.63
CA ARG A 214 4.57 14.43 2.60
C ARG A 214 4.74 13.75 1.25
N ILE A 215 5.47 12.65 1.19
CA ILE A 215 5.74 11.90 -0.04
C ILE A 215 4.43 11.33 -0.59
N PHE A 216 3.61 10.74 0.28
CA PHE A 216 2.28 10.26 -0.06
C PHE A 216 1.43 11.33 -0.76
N ARG A 217 1.36 12.54 -0.21
CA ARG A 217 0.56 13.64 -0.80
C ARG A 217 1.07 14.03 -2.19
N THR A 218 2.39 14.05 -2.38
CA THR A 218 2.98 14.38 -3.69
C THR A 218 2.64 13.31 -4.72
N ALA A 219 2.91 12.04 -4.43
CA ALA A 219 2.61 10.91 -5.31
C ALA A 219 1.11 10.80 -5.61
N HIS A 220 0.28 11.00 -4.59
CA HIS A 220 -1.17 10.95 -4.73
C HIS A 220 -1.73 12.07 -5.62
N LYS A 221 -1.20 13.29 -5.51
CA LYS A 221 -1.57 14.41 -6.37
C LYS A 221 -1.19 14.13 -7.83
N GLU A 222 0.01 13.63 -8.05
CA GLU A 222 0.47 13.26 -9.39
C GLU A 222 -0.39 12.16 -10.01
N PHE A 223 -0.77 11.16 -9.22
CA PHE A 223 -1.71 10.11 -9.63
C PHE A 223 -3.05 10.68 -10.06
N ILE A 224 -3.63 11.60 -9.29
CA ILE A 224 -4.90 12.27 -9.63
C ILE A 224 -4.76 13.01 -10.96
N CYS A 225 -3.69 13.79 -11.16
CA CYS A 225 -3.45 14.51 -12.40
C CYS A 225 -3.35 13.57 -13.61
N LYS A 226 -2.56 12.51 -13.51
CA LYS A 226 -2.42 11.49 -14.57
C LYS A 226 -3.75 10.81 -14.90
N TRP A 227 -4.56 10.51 -13.88
CA TRP A 227 -5.87 9.92 -14.10
C TRP A 227 -6.81 10.91 -14.81
N LEU A 228 -6.86 12.19 -14.41
CA LEU A 228 -7.66 13.23 -15.07
C LEU A 228 -7.24 13.39 -16.54
N GLU A 229 -5.94 13.43 -16.81
CA GLU A 229 -5.40 13.48 -18.17
C GLU A 229 -5.83 12.27 -19.01
N SER A 230 -5.85 11.07 -18.43
CA SER A 230 -6.34 9.86 -19.12
C SER A 230 -7.83 9.93 -19.49
N LYS A 231 -8.59 10.88 -18.90
CA LYS A 231 -10.00 11.19 -19.20
C LYS A 231 -10.15 12.41 -20.08
N GLY A 232 -9.06 12.93 -20.68
CA GLY A 232 -9.08 14.12 -21.50
C GLY A 232 -9.19 15.44 -20.74
N ILE A 233 -9.08 15.41 -19.40
CA ILE A 233 -9.15 16.57 -18.53
C ILE A 233 -7.74 17.11 -18.32
N ILE A 234 -7.30 18.04 -19.16
CA ILE A 234 -5.93 18.55 -19.15
C ILE A 234 -5.82 19.70 -18.13
N ILE A 235 -4.85 19.58 -17.21
CA ILE A 235 -4.47 20.62 -16.26
C ILE A 235 -3.21 21.28 -16.83
N LYS A 236 -3.40 22.40 -17.55
CA LYS A 236 -2.29 23.19 -18.16
C LYS A 236 -1.65 24.17 -17.20
N GLU A 237 -2.40 24.59 -16.18
CA GLU A 237 -1.98 25.56 -15.17
C GLU A 237 -1.20 24.88 -14.04
N ASP A 238 -0.87 25.64 -12.99
CA ASP A 238 -0.09 25.15 -11.87
C ASP A 238 -0.67 23.84 -11.26
N ARG A 239 -0.06 22.72 -11.62
CA ARG A 239 -0.38 21.38 -11.08
C ARG A 239 -0.18 21.29 -9.57
N ASN A 240 0.45 22.28 -8.95
CA ASN A 240 0.62 22.36 -7.51
C ASN A 240 -0.60 22.95 -6.80
N SER A 241 -1.46 23.66 -7.52
CA SER A 241 -2.68 24.23 -6.99
C SER A 241 -3.79 23.18 -6.88
N LEU A 242 -4.06 22.72 -5.66
CA LEU A 242 -5.17 21.82 -5.38
C LEU A 242 -6.54 22.41 -5.76
N HIS A 243 -6.66 23.74 -5.77
CA HIS A 243 -7.88 24.45 -6.17
C HIS A 243 -8.15 24.27 -7.66
N ILE A 244 -7.15 24.48 -8.50
CA ILE A 244 -7.27 24.36 -9.96
C ILE A 244 -7.66 22.91 -10.31
N ILE A 245 -7.02 21.92 -9.68
CA ILE A 245 -7.33 20.52 -9.88
C ILE A 245 -8.79 20.23 -9.46
N LEU A 246 -9.23 20.77 -8.33
CA LEU A 246 -10.59 20.59 -7.83
C LEU A 246 -11.63 21.24 -8.76
N GLU A 247 -11.37 22.45 -9.25
CA GLU A 247 -12.25 23.14 -10.21
C GLU A 247 -12.43 22.34 -11.49
N LYS A 248 -11.32 21.89 -12.09
CA LYS A 248 -11.35 21.07 -13.32
C LYS A 248 -12.09 19.74 -13.09
N ALA A 249 -11.86 19.08 -11.95
CA ALA A 249 -12.56 17.85 -11.58
C ALA A 249 -14.08 18.08 -11.44
N CYS A 250 -14.50 19.16 -10.77
CA CYS A 250 -15.91 19.49 -10.61
C CYS A 250 -16.57 19.84 -11.95
N ALA A 251 -15.94 20.66 -12.77
CA ALA A 251 -16.48 21.06 -14.06
C ALA A 251 -16.69 19.87 -15.01
N SER A 252 -15.78 18.90 -14.98
CA SER A 252 -15.80 17.75 -15.87
C SER A 252 -16.68 16.60 -15.38
N TYR A 253 -17.19 16.64 -14.17
CA TYR A 253 -17.93 15.52 -13.56
C TYR A 253 -19.11 15.02 -14.40
N LYS A 254 -19.91 15.95 -14.95
CA LYS A 254 -21.12 15.62 -15.72
C LYS A 254 -20.83 14.95 -17.06
N THR A 255 -19.66 15.18 -17.62
CA THR A 255 -19.28 14.64 -18.95
C THR A 255 -18.73 13.22 -18.88
N LEU A 256 -18.45 12.70 -17.69
CA LEU A 256 -17.87 11.38 -17.49
C LEU A 256 -18.91 10.26 -17.47
N ASP A 257 -18.48 9.05 -17.84
CA ASP A 257 -19.25 7.81 -17.65
C ASP A 257 -19.45 7.48 -16.15
N ILE A 258 -20.40 6.58 -15.84
CA ILE A 258 -20.79 6.23 -14.47
C ILE A 258 -19.59 5.74 -13.63
N LYS A 259 -18.69 4.89 -14.20
CA LYS A 259 -17.53 4.39 -13.47
C LYS A 259 -16.52 5.50 -13.18
N SER A 260 -16.29 6.37 -14.14
CA SER A 260 -15.41 7.52 -13.99
C SER A 260 -15.96 8.55 -13.01
N ARG A 261 -17.29 8.72 -12.92
CA ARG A 261 -17.91 9.57 -11.89
C ARG A 261 -17.65 9.08 -10.46
N ASP A 262 -17.65 7.77 -10.21
CA ASP A 262 -17.29 7.24 -8.88
C ASP A 262 -15.84 7.57 -8.50
N CYS A 263 -14.87 7.41 -9.44
CA CYS A 263 -13.49 7.84 -9.24
C CYS A 263 -13.41 9.36 -9.00
N MET A 264 -14.10 10.15 -9.83
CA MET A 264 -14.09 11.60 -9.73
C MET A 264 -14.66 12.09 -8.39
N SER A 265 -15.73 11.46 -7.89
CA SER A 265 -16.28 11.76 -6.56
C SER A 265 -15.25 11.57 -5.45
N LYS A 266 -14.45 10.53 -5.53
CA LYS A 266 -13.38 10.26 -4.55
C LYS A 266 -12.21 11.25 -4.68
N ILE A 267 -11.87 11.64 -5.91
CA ILE A 267 -10.88 12.70 -6.18
C ILE A 267 -11.33 14.02 -5.58
N ILE A 268 -12.55 14.46 -5.90
CA ILE A 268 -13.14 15.70 -5.36
C ILE A 268 -13.13 15.67 -3.83
N TYR A 269 -13.55 14.55 -3.23
CA TYR A 269 -13.51 14.36 -1.79
C TYR A 269 -12.10 14.56 -1.23
N THR A 270 -11.09 13.88 -1.82
CA THR A 270 -9.71 13.90 -1.33
C THR A 270 -9.08 15.29 -1.47
N LEU A 271 -9.28 15.94 -2.62
CA LEU A 271 -8.78 17.29 -2.86
C LEU A 271 -9.42 18.29 -1.89
N TYR A 272 -10.74 18.20 -1.70
CA TYR A 272 -11.47 19.04 -0.76
C TYR A 272 -10.91 18.97 0.66
N TYR A 273 -10.59 17.75 1.15
CA TYR A 273 -10.01 17.58 2.48
C TYR A 273 -8.52 17.94 2.57
N SER A 274 -7.80 17.90 1.47
CA SER A 274 -6.40 18.30 1.39
C SER A 274 -6.19 19.83 1.40
N ILE A 275 -7.22 20.58 1.02
CA ILE A 275 -7.23 22.05 1.11
C ILE A 275 -7.37 22.44 2.58
N GLY A 276 -6.35 23.07 3.15
CA GLY A 276 -6.21 23.38 4.57
C GLY A 276 -7.34 24.21 5.19
N THR A 277 -7.41 24.21 6.53
CA THR A 277 -8.47 24.90 7.30
C THR A 277 -8.49 26.42 7.12
N THR A 278 -7.38 27.05 6.77
CA THR A 278 -7.28 28.49 6.45
C THR A 278 -8.11 28.91 5.24
N GLN A 279 -8.54 27.95 4.42
CA GLN A 279 -9.32 28.20 3.22
C GLN A 279 -10.76 27.69 3.33
N ARG A 280 -11.35 27.67 4.54
CA ARG A 280 -12.74 27.25 4.78
C ARG A 280 -13.77 27.95 3.89
N ILE A 281 -13.54 29.22 3.55
CA ILE A 281 -14.43 30.01 2.68
C ILE A 281 -14.47 29.43 1.27
N TYR A 282 -13.32 29.01 0.71
CA TYR A 282 -13.26 28.34 -0.58
C TYR A 282 -13.97 26.98 -0.56
N ARG A 283 -13.86 26.24 0.54
CA ARG A 283 -14.60 24.97 0.72
C ARG A 283 -16.10 25.18 0.62
N MET A 284 -16.63 26.24 1.19
CA MET A 284 -18.06 26.57 1.16
C MET A 284 -18.53 26.95 -0.24
N LYS A 285 -17.75 27.73 -1.00
CA LYS A 285 -18.07 28.12 -2.37
C LYS A 285 -18.31 26.90 -3.26
N TYR A 286 -17.40 25.92 -3.26
CA TYR A 286 -17.55 24.68 -4.04
C TYR A 286 -18.70 23.79 -3.58
N LEU A 287 -19.13 23.87 -2.32
CA LEU A 287 -20.29 23.17 -1.82
C LEU A 287 -21.62 23.80 -2.29
N PHE A 288 -21.61 25.08 -2.66
CA PHE A 288 -22.84 25.82 -3.01
C PHE A 288 -23.05 26.04 -4.52
N ASP A 289 -21.96 26.06 -5.33
CA ASP A 289 -22.03 26.46 -6.75
C ASP A 289 -22.45 25.35 -7.74
N SER A 290 -22.61 24.10 -7.33
CA SER A 290 -22.99 23.02 -8.26
C SER A 290 -24.14 22.14 -7.75
N ASN A 291 -25.33 22.38 -8.29
CA ASN A 291 -26.58 21.81 -7.80
C ASN A 291 -26.79 20.27 -7.86
N LEU A 292 -25.85 19.47 -8.36
CA LEU A 292 -26.01 18.01 -8.50
C LEU A 292 -24.82 17.15 -8.06
N ILE A 293 -23.61 17.61 -8.21
CA ILE A 293 -22.38 16.93 -7.68
C ILE A 293 -22.46 16.85 -6.17
N ILE A 294 -23.06 17.87 -5.60
CA ILE A 294 -23.17 18.14 -4.18
C ILE A 294 -24.04 17.12 -3.44
N LEU A 295 -25.09 16.57 -4.04
CA LEU A 295 -25.93 15.63 -3.29
C LEU A 295 -25.20 14.32 -2.98
N HIS A 296 -24.44 13.78 -3.92
CA HIS A 296 -23.70 12.53 -3.69
C HIS A 296 -22.43 12.74 -2.83
N VAL A 297 -21.70 13.81 -3.11
CA VAL A 297 -20.52 14.19 -2.29
C VAL A 297 -20.95 14.71 -0.92
N ARG A 298 -22.06 15.49 -0.81
CA ARG A 298 -22.64 15.88 0.49
C ARG A 298 -23.08 14.69 1.31
N PHE A 299 -23.75 13.72 0.71
CA PHE A 299 -24.19 12.52 1.42
C PHE A 299 -22.99 11.75 2.01
N ILE A 300 -21.95 11.54 1.21
CA ILE A 300 -20.70 10.88 1.68
C ILE A 300 -19.96 11.73 2.71
N LEU A 301 -19.92 13.06 2.54
CA LEU A 301 -19.30 14.00 3.46
C LEU A 301 -20.06 14.12 4.78
N THR A 302 -21.40 14.17 4.72
CA THR A 302 -22.28 14.27 5.89
C THR A 302 -22.24 13.00 6.72
N LEU A 303 -22.27 11.82 6.08
CA LEU A 303 -22.16 10.54 6.78
C LEU A 303 -20.81 10.44 7.53
N ARG A 304 -19.69 10.89 6.95
CA ARG A 304 -18.38 10.80 7.62
C ARG A 304 -18.13 11.89 8.66
N LEU A 305 -18.69 13.09 8.52
CA LEU A 305 -18.69 14.09 9.60
C LEU A 305 -19.44 13.57 10.83
N LEU A 306 -20.56 12.89 10.63
CA LEU A 306 -21.31 12.23 11.71
C LEU A 306 -20.49 11.11 12.36
N PHE A 307 -19.80 10.28 11.57
CA PHE A 307 -18.98 9.17 12.09
C PHE A 307 -17.62 9.62 12.66
N SER A 308 -17.01 10.72 12.18
CA SER A 308 -15.78 11.26 12.75
C SER A 308 -16.01 11.94 14.09
N ASN A 309 -17.13 12.61 14.27
CA ASN A 309 -17.54 13.20 15.54
C ASN A 309 -17.92 12.13 16.59
N ALA A 310 -18.48 11.00 16.18
CA ALA A 310 -18.73 9.85 17.05
C ALA A 310 -17.41 9.22 17.56
N LYS A 311 -16.38 9.12 16.71
CA LYS A 311 -15.03 8.64 17.13
C LYS A 311 -14.30 9.62 18.06
N ARG A 312 -14.48 10.93 17.91
CA ARG A 312 -13.91 11.92 18.84
C ARG A 312 -14.62 11.92 20.19
N ARG A 313 -15.93 11.73 20.26
CA ARG A 313 -16.68 11.64 21.51
C ARG A 313 -16.35 10.39 22.31
N ASN A 314 -16.01 9.26 21.66
CA ASN A 314 -15.60 8.04 22.34
C ASN A 314 -14.12 8.06 22.81
N ARG A 315 -13.28 9.00 22.35
CA ARG A 315 -11.90 9.18 22.86
C ARG A 315 -11.83 10.10 24.08
N LEU A 316 -12.88 10.86 24.39
CA LEU A 316 -12.97 11.75 25.55
C LEU A 316 -13.70 11.10 26.74
N ARG A 317 -13.98 9.80 26.70
CA ARG A 317 -14.65 9.05 27.79
C ARG A 317 -13.84 7.86 28.31
N ILE A 318 -12.53 7.86 28.10
CA ILE A 318 -11.61 6.88 28.70
C ILE A 318 -10.45 7.72 29.26
N ASP A 319 -10.68 8.32 30.40
CA ASP A 319 -9.70 8.67 31.45
C ASP A 319 -10.09 7.93 32.70
#